data_0cc433a94e6d538201bd12cd99ea354f
#
_entry.id   0cc433a94e6d538201bd12cd99ea354f
#
_cell.length_a   1.000
_cell.length_b   1.000
_cell.length_c   1.000
_cell.angle_alpha   90.00
_cell.angle_beta   90.00
_cell.angle_gamma   90.00
#
_symmetry.space_group_name_H-M   'P 1'
#
loop_
_entity.id
_entity.type
_entity.pdbx_description
1 polymer ?
#
loop_
_entity_poly.entity_id
_entity_poly.type
_entity_poly.pdbx_seq_one_letter_code
_entity_poly.pdbx_strand_id
1 'polypeptide(L)'
;MEIKCQCFKKGTSFFIQVPPNQNGSNEEYQLIEEYLVAKAPKNLKSEQATSLPLTGLTAYETLFDVFGISKNPSENKGKSLLIINGAGGVGSIATQIAKFYGLKVITTASREDTIKWSINMGADIVLNHRKDLRQQFKDNHIEGVDYIFCIFDTDKYYEMMVNLVKPRGHIATIVAFNSQQDLNLLKSKSVTFTHEFMFSRPLHHTDDVIKHHEYLKDITEKVEQGYYQPTTTKVINGLDVDSLYEAHQILESHSMIGKLVINLK
;
A
#
# COMPACT_ATOMS: atom_id res chain seq x y z
N MET A 1 -2.25 -26.58 13.89
CA MET A 1 -1.09 -25.92 14.56
C MET A 1 -1.67 -25.08 15.69
N GLU A 2 -1.52 -25.51 16.95
CA GLU A 2 -1.97 -24.69 18.09
C GLU A 2 -1.11 -23.43 18.16
N ILE A 3 -1.67 -22.30 17.81
CA ILE A 3 -1.08 -20.99 18.08
C ILE A 3 -1.25 -20.77 19.58
N LYS A 4 -0.20 -20.93 20.37
CA LYS A 4 -0.22 -20.59 21.80
C LYS A 4 -0.42 -19.08 21.90
N CYS A 5 -1.52 -18.66 22.52
CA CYS A 5 -1.81 -17.27 22.84
C CYS A 5 -0.58 -16.66 23.55
N GLN A 6 0.09 -15.70 22.93
CA GLN A 6 1.13 -14.91 23.58
C GLN A 6 0.40 -13.83 24.37
N CYS A 7 0.20 -14.08 25.66
CA CYS A 7 -0.43 -13.10 26.55
C CYS A 7 0.32 -11.77 26.48
N PHE A 8 -0.23 -10.83 25.73
CA PHE A 8 0.28 -9.47 25.66
C PHE A 8 0.11 -8.77 27.00
N LYS A 9 1.13 -8.06 27.45
CA LYS A 9 1.07 -7.36 28.73
C LYS A 9 0.16 -6.13 28.61
N LYS A 10 -0.69 -5.89 29.65
CA LYS A 10 -1.49 -4.67 29.78
C LYS A 10 -0.59 -3.43 29.63
N GLY A 11 -1.04 -2.45 28.85
CA GLY A 11 -0.28 -1.22 28.57
C GLY A 11 0.68 -1.30 27.37
N THR A 12 0.72 -2.43 26.64
CA THR A 12 1.44 -2.49 25.37
C THR A 12 0.59 -1.86 24.27
N SER A 13 1.17 -0.96 23.48
CA SER A 13 0.52 -0.42 22.29
C SER A 13 0.63 -1.38 21.11
N PHE A 14 -0.49 -1.58 20.43
CA PHE A 14 -0.60 -2.41 19.24
C PHE A 14 -1.13 -1.61 18.07
N PHE A 15 -0.83 -2.06 16.87
CA PHE A 15 -1.53 -1.64 15.68
C PHE A 15 -2.08 -2.88 14.96
N ILE A 16 -3.26 -2.72 14.41
CA ILE A 16 -4.08 -3.80 13.89
C ILE A 16 -4.67 -3.42 12.54
N GLN A 17 -5.10 -4.43 11.82
CA GLN A 17 -5.95 -4.30 10.65
C GLN A 17 -7.18 -5.20 10.88
N VAL A 18 -8.37 -4.65 10.71
CA VAL A 18 -9.63 -5.36 10.97
C VAL A 18 -10.22 -5.86 9.66
N PRO A 19 -10.54 -7.18 9.56
CA PRO A 19 -11.21 -7.72 8.38
C PRO A 19 -12.61 -7.12 8.18
N PRO A 20 -13.09 -7.00 6.93
CA PRO A 20 -14.35 -6.33 6.64
C PRO A 20 -15.61 -7.10 7.09
N ASN A 21 -15.47 -8.35 7.50
CA ASN A 21 -16.53 -9.17 8.08
C ASN A 21 -16.64 -9.05 9.62
N GLN A 22 -15.82 -8.21 10.23
CA GLN A 22 -15.87 -7.88 11.66
C GLN A 22 -16.36 -6.44 11.84
N ASN A 23 -16.71 -6.07 13.09
CA ASN A 23 -17.04 -4.69 13.42
C ASN A 23 -15.86 -3.77 13.08
N GLY A 24 -16.17 -2.57 12.58
CA GLY A 24 -15.14 -1.58 12.24
C GLY A 24 -14.45 -1.01 13.47
N SER A 25 -13.33 -0.31 13.26
CA SER A 25 -12.49 0.24 14.34
C SER A 25 -12.98 1.58 14.91
N ASN A 26 -14.18 2.05 14.56
CA ASN A 26 -14.77 3.25 15.13
C ASN A 26 -15.46 2.93 16.48
N GLU A 27 -14.68 2.38 17.41
CA GLU A 27 -15.13 1.93 18.74
C GLU A 27 -14.00 2.04 19.77
N GLU A 28 -14.34 2.09 21.05
CA GLU A 28 -13.35 2.20 22.13
C GLU A 28 -12.63 0.88 22.44
N TYR A 29 -13.28 -0.25 22.19
CA TYR A 29 -12.78 -1.60 22.47
C TYR A 29 -13.06 -2.51 21.29
N GLN A 30 -12.07 -3.28 20.89
CA GLN A 30 -12.18 -4.20 19.76
C GLN A 30 -11.66 -5.59 20.12
N LEU A 31 -12.43 -6.62 19.76
CA LEU A 31 -11.95 -7.99 19.75
C LEU A 31 -11.23 -8.24 18.42
N ILE A 32 -10.03 -8.78 18.50
CA ILE A 32 -9.21 -9.08 17.33
C ILE A 32 -8.44 -10.38 17.53
N GLU A 33 -8.27 -11.12 16.46
CA GLU A 33 -7.48 -12.35 16.47
C GLU A 33 -5.98 -12.03 16.58
N GLU A 34 -5.26 -12.77 17.40
CA GLU A 34 -3.87 -12.51 17.75
C GLU A 34 -2.95 -12.44 16.53
N TYR A 35 -3.20 -13.23 15.50
CA TYR A 35 -2.40 -13.24 14.28
C TYR A 35 -2.63 -12.03 13.37
N LEU A 36 -3.61 -11.18 13.68
CA LEU A 36 -3.85 -9.91 12.97
C LEU A 36 -3.24 -8.70 13.70
N VAL A 37 -2.48 -8.93 14.77
CA VAL A 37 -1.97 -7.87 15.67
C VAL A 37 -0.46 -7.89 15.71
N ALA A 38 0.17 -6.72 15.72
CA ALA A 38 1.58 -6.57 16.07
C ALA A 38 1.79 -5.39 17.03
N LYS A 39 2.94 -5.36 17.71
CA LYS A 39 3.30 -4.22 18.55
C LYS A 39 3.48 -2.99 17.69
N ALA A 40 2.88 -1.87 18.10
CA ALA A 40 3.10 -0.60 17.43
C ALA A 40 4.54 -0.12 17.60
N PRO A 41 5.12 0.62 16.61
CA PRO A 41 6.43 1.22 16.73
C PRO A 41 6.51 2.16 17.94
N LYS A 42 7.54 2.00 18.77
CA LYS A 42 7.70 2.79 20.02
C LYS A 42 8.11 4.24 19.77
N ASN A 43 8.68 4.53 18.62
CA ASN A 43 9.16 5.86 18.23
C ASN A 43 8.09 6.69 17.50
N LEU A 44 6.87 6.19 17.38
CA LEU A 44 5.74 6.91 16.78
C LEU A 44 4.64 7.20 17.82
N LYS A 45 3.92 8.30 17.60
CA LYS A 45 2.64 8.55 18.29
C LYS A 45 1.56 7.62 17.70
N SER A 46 0.47 7.42 18.44
CA SER A 46 -0.63 6.55 18.03
C SER A 46 -1.21 6.94 16.67
N GLU A 47 -1.41 8.24 16.43
CA GLU A 47 -1.95 8.78 15.17
C GLU A 47 -1.04 8.51 13.97
N GLN A 48 0.26 8.42 14.22
CA GLN A 48 1.25 8.10 13.19
C GLN A 48 1.28 6.60 12.93
N ALA A 49 1.32 5.79 13.99
CA ALA A 49 1.36 4.34 13.90
C ALA A 49 0.11 3.78 13.16
N THR A 50 -1.09 4.31 13.47
CA THR A 50 -2.38 3.89 12.89
C THR A 50 -2.44 4.03 11.37
N SER A 51 -1.59 4.86 10.74
CA SER A 51 -1.57 5.03 9.29
C SER A 51 -0.95 3.85 8.52
N LEU A 52 -0.31 2.91 9.20
CA LEU A 52 0.56 1.91 8.57
C LEU A 52 -0.08 0.53 8.36
N PRO A 53 -0.92 -0.03 9.26
CA PRO A 53 -1.28 -1.45 9.20
C PRO A 53 -1.91 -1.87 7.87
N LEU A 54 -3.06 -1.31 7.52
CA LEU A 54 -3.79 -1.67 6.29
C LEU A 54 -2.94 -1.44 5.04
N THR A 55 -2.38 -0.23 4.94
CA THR A 55 -1.62 0.18 3.75
C THR A 55 -0.30 -0.57 3.63
N GLY A 56 0.34 -0.84 4.76
CA GLY A 56 1.58 -1.61 4.83
C GLY A 56 1.38 -3.08 4.46
N LEU A 57 0.33 -3.73 4.98
CA LEU A 57 -0.01 -5.10 4.60
C LEU A 57 -0.30 -5.23 3.12
N THR A 58 -1.15 -4.35 2.56
CA THR A 58 -1.41 -4.30 1.12
C THR A 58 -0.12 -4.19 0.30
N ALA A 59 0.79 -3.31 0.72
CA ALA A 59 2.06 -3.12 0.03
C ALA A 59 2.99 -4.34 0.18
N TYR A 60 3.07 -4.95 1.37
CA TYR A 60 3.90 -6.14 1.62
C TYR A 60 3.41 -7.34 0.80
N GLU A 61 2.12 -7.64 0.83
CA GLU A 61 1.55 -8.73 0.03
C GLU A 61 1.78 -8.51 -1.47
N THR A 62 1.50 -7.30 -1.96
CA THR A 62 1.76 -6.99 -3.37
C THR A 62 3.23 -7.17 -3.74
N LEU A 63 4.14 -6.63 -2.96
CA LEU A 63 5.56 -6.62 -3.32
C LEU A 63 6.20 -8.00 -3.14
N PHE A 64 5.92 -8.70 -2.04
CA PHE A 64 6.62 -9.94 -1.73
C PHE A 64 5.89 -11.20 -2.18
N ASP A 65 4.56 -11.27 -2.01
CA ASP A 65 3.81 -12.47 -2.36
C ASP A 65 3.36 -12.46 -3.83
N VAL A 66 2.93 -11.30 -4.36
CA VAL A 66 2.44 -11.20 -5.74
C VAL A 66 3.59 -10.97 -6.72
N PHE A 67 4.47 -10.02 -6.48
CA PHE A 67 5.57 -9.71 -7.38
C PHE A 67 6.82 -10.55 -7.14
N GLY A 68 6.93 -11.22 -6.01
CA GLY A 68 8.09 -12.04 -5.66
C GLY A 68 9.38 -11.22 -5.55
N ILE A 69 9.29 -9.97 -5.07
CA ILE A 69 10.48 -9.13 -4.85
C ILE A 69 11.34 -9.74 -3.75
N SER A 70 12.63 -9.86 -4.02
CA SER A 70 13.56 -10.41 -3.05
C SER A 70 13.74 -9.48 -1.85
N LYS A 71 13.81 -10.06 -0.64
CA LYS A 71 14.21 -9.32 0.57
C LYS A 71 15.71 -8.99 0.60
N ASN A 72 16.48 -9.46 -0.37
CA ASN A 72 17.86 -9.03 -0.61
C ASN A 72 17.88 -7.92 -1.67
N PRO A 73 18.17 -6.65 -1.32
CA PRO A 73 18.10 -5.52 -2.25
C PRO A 73 19.01 -5.69 -3.49
N SER A 74 20.14 -6.40 -3.37
CA SER A 74 21.08 -6.61 -4.47
C SER A 74 20.48 -7.43 -5.63
N GLU A 75 19.50 -8.30 -5.34
CA GLU A 75 18.82 -9.13 -6.33
C GLU A 75 17.73 -8.39 -7.11
N ASN A 76 17.34 -7.22 -6.62
CA ASN A 76 16.35 -6.35 -7.26
C ASN A 76 17.00 -5.25 -8.11
N LYS A 77 18.33 -5.15 -8.08
CA LYS A 77 19.06 -4.11 -8.81
C LYS A 77 18.72 -4.13 -10.31
N GLY A 78 18.35 -2.96 -10.84
CA GLY A 78 17.96 -2.80 -12.25
C GLY A 78 16.48 -3.09 -12.54
N LYS A 79 15.72 -3.63 -11.57
CA LYS A 79 14.28 -3.79 -11.71
C LYS A 79 13.55 -2.49 -11.36
N SER A 80 12.42 -2.28 -12.00
CA SER A 80 11.61 -1.05 -11.88
C SER A 80 10.16 -1.35 -11.52
N LEU A 81 9.60 -0.49 -10.68
CA LEU A 81 8.19 -0.52 -10.26
C LEU A 81 7.52 0.80 -10.61
N LEU A 82 6.41 0.72 -11.33
CA LEU A 82 5.48 1.84 -11.50
C LEU A 82 4.34 1.72 -10.49
N ILE A 83 4.13 2.76 -9.68
CA ILE A 83 2.99 2.89 -8.76
C ILE A 83 2.05 3.97 -9.29
N ILE A 84 0.83 3.59 -9.67
CA ILE A 84 -0.21 4.52 -10.09
C ILE A 84 -0.92 5.05 -8.86
N ASN A 85 -0.93 6.38 -8.66
CA ASN A 85 -1.38 7.08 -7.46
C ASN A 85 -0.41 6.97 -6.26
N GLY A 86 0.86 7.33 -6.48
CA GLY A 86 1.93 7.21 -5.48
C GLY A 86 1.74 8.04 -4.21
N ALA A 87 0.99 9.13 -4.25
CA ALA A 87 0.76 10.01 -3.11
C ALA A 87 -0.37 9.56 -2.16
N GLY A 88 -1.13 8.54 -2.52
CA GLY A 88 -2.16 7.95 -1.65
C GLY A 88 -1.55 7.11 -0.51
N GLY A 89 -2.38 6.63 0.41
CA GLY A 89 -1.93 5.88 1.59
C GLY A 89 -1.07 4.65 1.24
N VAL A 90 -1.58 3.76 0.38
CA VAL A 90 -0.84 2.56 -0.08
C VAL A 90 0.38 2.96 -0.90
N GLY A 91 0.24 3.91 -1.84
CA GLY A 91 1.33 4.35 -2.69
C GLY A 91 2.51 4.93 -1.90
N SER A 92 2.22 5.67 -0.84
CA SER A 92 3.24 6.27 0.03
C SER A 92 4.11 5.22 0.72
N ILE A 93 3.52 4.19 1.29
CA ILE A 93 4.28 3.15 1.98
C ILE A 93 4.91 2.16 0.99
N ALA A 94 4.22 1.81 -0.09
CA ALA A 94 4.75 0.94 -1.14
C ALA A 94 6.01 1.53 -1.79
N THR A 95 6.03 2.87 -2.00
CA THR A 95 7.20 3.59 -2.49
C THR A 95 8.41 3.41 -1.56
N GLN A 96 8.23 3.60 -0.27
CA GLN A 96 9.30 3.45 0.73
C GLN A 96 9.83 2.01 0.79
N ILE A 97 8.93 1.03 0.82
CA ILE A 97 9.29 -0.39 0.84
C ILE A 97 10.07 -0.75 -0.42
N ALA A 98 9.53 -0.44 -1.60
CA ALA A 98 10.17 -0.76 -2.87
C ALA A 98 11.56 -0.13 -2.98
N LYS A 99 11.70 1.12 -2.53
CA LYS A 99 12.99 1.84 -2.50
C LYS A 99 13.97 1.17 -1.57
N PHE A 100 13.55 0.82 -0.35
CA PHE A 100 14.39 0.12 0.63
C PHE A 100 14.93 -1.21 0.08
N TYR A 101 14.10 -1.94 -0.68
CA TYR A 101 14.51 -3.21 -1.29
C TYR A 101 15.15 -3.05 -2.68
N GLY A 102 15.60 -1.84 -3.05
CA GLY A 102 16.51 -1.61 -4.17
C GLY A 102 15.87 -1.47 -5.55
N LEU A 103 14.56 -1.31 -5.62
CA LEU A 103 13.87 -1.05 -6.89
C LEU A 103 14.05 0.41 -7.35
N LYS A 104 14.04 0.62 -8.66
CA LYS A 104 13.79 1.94 -9.24
C LYS A 104 12.29 2.22 -9.18
N VAL A 105 11.88 3.23 -8.40
CA VAL A 105 10.47 3.54 -8.16
C VAL A 105 10.01 4.72 -8.99
N ILE A 106 8.99 4.48 -9.81
CA ILE A 106 8.31 5.48 -10.63
C ILE A 106 6.89 5.62 -10.07
N THR A 107 6.43 6.83 -9.81
CA THR A 107 5.06 7.05 -9.32
C THR A 107 4.29 8.01 -10.20
N THR A 108 2.96 8.02 -10.08
CA THR A 108 2.14 9.08 -10.69
C THR A 108 1.55 10.00 -9.64
N ALA A 109 1.66 11.30 -9.87
CA ALA A 109 1.02 12.36 -9.09
C ALA A 109 0.77 13.56 -10.01
N SER A 110 -0.09 14.53 -9.65
CA SER A 110 -0.42 15.63 -10.56
C SER A 110 -0.38 17.03 -9.95
N ARG A 111 -0.54 17.17 -8.65
CA ARG A 111 -0.44 18.43 -7.93
C ARG A 111 0.98 18.58 -7.37
N GLU A 112 1.42 19.82 -7.17
CA GLU A 112 2.76 20.12 -6.66
C GLU A 112 3.02 19.48 -5.29
N ASP A 113 2.03 19.53 -4.39
CA ASP A 113 2.08 18.91 -3.08
C ASP A 113 2.21 17.37 -3.15
N THR A 114 1.44 16.73 -4.05
CA THR A 114 1.51 15.27 -4.25
C THR A 114 2.81 14.82 -4.91
N ILE A 115 3.36 15.64 -5.79
CA ILE A 115 4.67 15.38 -6.41
C ILE A 115 5.77 15.46 -5.35
N LYS A 116 5.81 16.55 -4.56
CA LYS A 116 6.77 16.71 -3.46
C LYS A 116 6.67 15.58 -2.45
N TRP A 117 5.43 15.20 -2.09
CA TRP A 117 5.19 14.07 -1.20
C TRP A 117 5.76 12.78 -1.74
N SER A 118 5.46 12.43 -3.00
CA SER A 118 5.95 11.19 -3.62
C SER A 118 7.49 11.13 -3.66
N ILE A 119 8.15 12.25 -3.94
CA ILE A 119 9.62 12.35 -3.89
C ILE A 119 10.12 12.12 -2.46
N ASN A 120 9.50 12.73 -1.45
CA ASN A 120 9.85 12.56 -0.04
C ASN A 120 9.67 11.12 0.44
N MET A 121 8.70 10.38 -0.15
CA MET A 121 8.52 8.95 0.12
C MET A 121 9.56 8.07 -0.58
N GLY A 122 10.42 8.63 -1.44
CA GLY A 122 11.53 7.92 -2.08
C GLY A 122 11.33 7.59 -3.56
N ALA A 123 10.34 8.17 -4.24
CA ALA A 123 10.17 7.99 -5.68
C ALA A 123 11.37 8.57 -6.45
N ASP A 124 11.92 7.80 -7.40
CA ASP A 124 13.00 8.24 -8.28
C ASP A 124 12.48 9.15 -9.41
N ILE A 125 11.26 8.86 -9.89
CA ILE A 125 10.59 9.61 -10.95
C ILE A 125 9.11 9.78 -10.58
N VAL A 126 8.60 11.01 -10.76
CA VAL A 126 7.16 11.27 -10.58
C VAL A 126 6.59 11.78 -11.89
N LEU A 127 5.64 11.06 -12.46
CA LEU A 127 4.96 11.38 -13.71
C LEU A 127 3.61 12.05 -13.44
N ASN A 128 3.27 13.06 -14.23
CA ASN A 128 2.00 13.76 -14.06
C ASN A 128 0.88 13.08 -14.86
N HIS A 129 -0.03 12.37 -14.17
CA HIS A 129 -1.13 11.63 -14.80
C HIS A 129 -2.22 12.52 -15.44
N ARG A 130 -2.14 13.85 -15.30
CA ARG A 130 -3.00 14.81 -16.02
C ARG A 130 -2.41 15.25 -17.36
N LYS A 131 -1.16 14.84 -17.64
CA LYS A 131 -0.47 15.09 -18.91
C LYS A 131 -0.33 13.79 -19.69
N ASP A 132 0.11 13.86 -20.91
CA ASP A 132 0.40 12.66 -21.70
C ASP A 132 1.50 11.82 -21.03
N LEU A 133 1.08 10.67 -20.46
CA LEU A 133 1.99 9.74 -19.80
C LEU A 133 2.92 9.06 -20.82
N ARG A 134 2.46 8.77 -22.04
CA ARG A 134 3.28 8.11 -23.08
C ARG A 134 4.46 9.00 -23.47
N GLN A 135 4.22 10.31 -23.59
CA GLN A 135 5.31 11.26 -23.85
C GLN A 135 6.28 11.33 -22.67
N GLN A 136 5.76 11.42 -21.43
CA GLN A 136 6.61 11.47 -20.23
C GLN A 136 7.44 10.18 -20.06
N PHE A 137 6.93 8.99 -20.43
CA PHE A 137 7.74 7.77 -20.44
C PHE A 137 8.92 7.89 -21.40
N LYS A 138 8.70 8.42 -22.62
CA LYS A 138 9.76 8.64 -23.60
C LYS A 138 10.80 9.66 -23.10
N ASP A 139 10.34 10.78 -22.57
CA ASP A 139 11.20 11.86 -22.05
C ASP A 139 12.10 11.38 -20.90
N ASN A 140 11.63 10.41 -20.12
CA ASN A 140 12.38 9.81 -19.03
C ASN A 140 13.09 8.48 -19.42
N HIS A 141 13.13 8.16 -20.72
CA HIS A 141 13.75 6.93 -21.24
C HIS A 141 13.20 5.65 -20.58
N ILE A 142 11.89 5.62 -20.33
CA ILE A 142 11.18 4.46 -19.77
C ILE A 142 10.51 3.70 -20.91
N GLU A 143 11.16 2.65 -21.40
CA GLU A 143 10.62 1.79 -22.45
C GLU A 143 9.68 0.73 -21.89
N GLY A 144 9.85 0.36 -20.62
CA GLY A 144 9.00 -0.60 -19.91
C GLY A 144 9.43 -0.77 -18.45
N VAL A 145 8.54 -1.34 -17.65
CA VAL A 145 8.77 -1.60 -16.23
C VAL A 145 8.54 -3.08 -15.90
N ASP A 146 9.24 -3.58 -14.88
CA ASP A 146 9.15 -4.97 -14.45
C ASP A 146 7.86 -5.25 -13.68
N TYR A 147 7.42 -4.26 -12.88
CA TYR A 147 6.25 -4.34 -12.02
C TYR A 147 5.37 -3.11 -12.17
N ILE A 148 4.05 -3.30 -12.13
CA ILE A 148 3.06 -2.21 -12.09
C ILE A 148 2.10 -2.45 -10.94
N PHE A 149 1.99 -1.51 -10.03
CA PHE A 149 1.04 -1.50 -8.94
C PHE A 149 0.00 -0.40 -9.15
N CYS A 150 -1.20 -0.79 -9.58
CA CYS A 150 -2.31 0.13 -9.81
C CYS A 150 -3.18 0.21 -8.56
N ILE A 151 -3.19 1.37 -7.90
CA ILE A 151 -3.97 1.65 -6.69
C ILE A 151 -5.07 2.68 -6.91
N PHE A 152 -5.44 2.87 -8.16
CA PHE A 152 -6.50 3.80 -8.58
C PHE A 152 -7.05 3.32 -9.92
N ASP A 153 -8.30 3.55 -10.20
CA ASP A 153 -9.03 3.36 -11.47
C ASP A 153 -8.36 2.39 -12.48
N THR A 154 -8.53 1.10 -12.24
CA THR A 154 -7.86 0.04 -13.03
C THR A 154 -8.28 0.07 -14.49
N ASP A 155 -9.57 0.38 -14.78
CA ASP A 155 -10.08 0.46 -16.15
C ASP A 155 -9.35 1.53 -16.95
N LYS A 156 -9.22 2.72 -16.38
CA LYS A 156 -8.57 3.86 -17.04
C LYS A 156 -7.12 3.58 -17.44
N TYR A 157 -6.41 2.83 -16.62
CA TYR A 157 -4.97 2.59 -16.83
C TYR A 157 -4.66 1.24 -17.46
N TYR A 158 -5.64 0.37 -17.71
CA TYR A 158 -5.40 -1.00 -18.16
C TYR A 158 -4.59 -1.06 -19.45
N GLU A 159 -5.00 -0.37 -20.52
CA GLU A 159 -4.29 -0.35 -21.80
C GLU A 159 -2.84 0.15 -21.66
N MET A 160 -2.64 1.21 -20.87
CA MET A 160 -1.31 1.74 -20.60
C MET A 160 -0.45 0.71 -19.86
N MET A 161 -0.99 0.02 -18.87
CA MET A 161 -0.29 -1.01 -18.10
C MET A 161 0.14 -2.18 -19.02
N VAL A 162 -0.76 -2.66 -19.88
CA VAL A 162 -0.46 -3.71 -20.87
C VAL A 162 0.71 -3.31 -21.79
N ASN A 163 0.69 -2.06 -22.27
CA ASN A 163 1.72 -1.56 -23.16
C ASN A 163 3.08 -1.41 -22.46
N LEU A 164 3.09 -0.93 -21.22
CA LEU A 164 4.31 -0.55 -20.51
C LEU A 164 4.98 -1.71 -19.75
N VAL A 165 4.20 -2.70 -19.32
CA VAL A 165 4.80 -3.86 -18.63
C VAL A 165 5.73 -4.63 -19.56
N LYS A 166 6.92 -4.98 -19.07
CA LYS A 166 7.90 -5.80 -19.78
C LYS A 166 7.39 -7.23 -19.98
N PRO A 167 7.91 -7.98 -20.97
CA PRO A 167 7.68 -9.42 -21.06
C PRO A 167 8.03 -10.10 -19.71
N ARG A 168 7.14 -11.02 -19.28
CA ARG A 168 7.19 -11.74 -18.00
C ARG A 168 7.10 -10.83 -16.75
N GLY A 169 6.70 -9.55 -16.93
CA GLY A 169 6.44 -8.64 -15.83
C GLY A 169 5.12 -8.94 -15.11
N HIS A 170 4.86 -8.18 -14.05
CA HIS A 170 3.69 -8.38 -13.21
C HIS A 170 2.88 -7.09 -13.10
N ILE A 171 1.57 -7.23 -13.11
CA ILE A 171 0.61 -6.16 -12.83
C ILE A 171 -0.22 -6.59 -11.62
N ALA A 172 -0.30 -5.76 -10.60
CA ALA A 172 -1.22 -5.92 -9.48
C ALA A 172 -2.13 -4.70 -9.36
N THR A 173 -3.37 -4.93 -8.98
CA THR A 173 -4.35 -3.87 -8.71
C THR A 173 -5.16 -4.19 -7.46
N ILE A 174 -5.53 -3.16 -6.69
CA ILE A 174 -6.43 -3.25 -5.53
C ILE A 174 -7.83 -2.72 -5.83
N VAL A 175 -8.05 -2.17 -7.02
CA VAL A 175 -9.35 -1.66 -7.47
C VAL A 175 -9.90 -2.60 -8.53
N ALA A 176 -11.10 -3.10 -8.30
CA ALA A 176 -11.77 -3.98 -9.25
C ALA A 176 -12.06 -3.26 -10.58
N PHE A 177 -12.17 -4.01 -11.65
CA PHE A 177 -12.71 -3.50 -12.91
C PHE A 177 -14.21 -3.22 -12.79
N ASN A 178 -14.64 -2.12 -13.36
CA ASN A 178 -16.06 -1.79 -13.55
C ASN A 178 -16.55 -2.20 -14.94
N SER A 179 -15.64 -2.52 -15.85
CA SER A 179 -15.93 -2.94 -17.23
C SER A 179 -15.15 -4.21 -17.59
N GLN A 180 -15.59 -4.88 -18.66
CA GLN A 180 -14.87 -6.05 -19.15
C GLN A 180 -13.56 -5.63 -19.81
N GLN A 181 -12.48 -6.36 -19.48
CA GLN A 181 -11.15 -6.15 -20.05
C GLN A 181 -10.67 -7.41 -20.80
N ASP A 182 -9.99 -7.22 -21.90
CA ASP A 182 -9.40 -8.32 -22.67
C ASP A 182 -8.03 -8.73 -22.10
N LEU A 183 -8.02 -9.75 -21.28
CA LEU A 183 -6.78 -10.32 -20.72
C LEU A 183 -5.88 -10.97 -21.79
N ASN A 184 -6.38 -11.26 -23.02
CA ASN A 184 -5.54 -11.78 -24.07
C ASN A 184 -4.43 -10.82 -24.49
N LEU A 185 -4.61 -9.52 -24.27
CA LEU A 185 -3.58 -8.51 -24.49
C LEU A 185 -2.29 -8.76 -23.70
N LEU A 186 -2.36 -9.50 -22.61
CA LEU A 186 -1.21 -9.85 -21.74
C LEU A 186 -0.46 -11.09 -22.26
N LYS A 187 -1.11 -11.91 -23.13
CA LYS A 187 -0.61 -13.22 -23.54
C LYS A 187 0.75 -13.17 -24.23
N SER A 188 0.93 -12.26 -25.18
CA SER A 188 2.16 -12.19 -25.99
C SER A 188 3.41 -11.88 -25.16
N LYS A 189 3.23 -11.21 -23.99
CA LYS A 189 4.30 -10.88 -23.04
C LYS A 189 4.38 -11.85 -21.86
N SER A 190 3.49 -12.85 -21.75
CA SER A 190 3.39 -13.76 -20.60
C SER A 190 3.31 -13.01 -19.25
N VAL A 191 2.48 -11.97 -19.19
CA VAL A 191 2.34 -11.12 -18.00
C VAL A 191 1.48 -11.79 -16.94
N THR A 192 1.87 -11.70 -15.68
CA THR A 192 1.03 -12.06 -14.54
C THR A 192 0.16 -10.88 -14.17
N PHE A 193 -1.17 -11.09 -14.08
CA PHE A 193 -2.12 -10.09 -13.59
C PHE A 193 -2.80 -10.60 -12.33
N THR A 194 -2.83 -9.80 -11.28
CA THR A 194 -3.39 -10.17 -9.98
C THR A 194 -4.26 -9.04 -9.42
N HIS A 195 -5.46 -9.39 -8.95
CA HIS A 195 -6.18 -8.55 -8.02
C HIS A 195 -5.65 -8.82 -6.61
N GLU A 196 -5.02 -7.81 -6.01
CA GLU A 196 -4.56 -7.90 -4.63
C GLU A 196 -5.69 -7.48 -3.68
N PHE A 197 -5.93 -8.31 -2.68
CA PHE A 197 -6.91 -8.04 -1.64
C PHE A 197 -6.39 -8.60 -0.31
N MET A 198 -5.70 -7.77 0.45
CA MET A 198 -5.04 -8.15 1.71
C MET A 198 -5.96 -8.84 2.72
N PHE A 199 -7.27 -8.65 2.60
CA PHE A 199 -8.24 -9.32 3.46
C PHE A 199 -8.50 -10.78 3.08
N SER A 200 -7.97 -11.28 1.96
CA SER A 200 -8.19 -12.67 1.51
C SER A 200 -7.75 -13.68 2.57
N ARG A 201 -6.58 -13.47 3.19
CA ARG A 201 -6.07 -14.37 4.23
C ARG A 201 -6.99 -14.47 5.44
N PRO A 202 -7.38 -13.39 6.12
CA PRO A 202 -8.27 -13.47 7.27
C PRO A 202 -9.71 -13.88 6.89
N LEU A 203 -10.23 -13.48 5.74
CA LEU A 203 -11.58 -13.84 5.30
C LEU A 203 -11.75 -15.34 5.01
N HIS A 204 -10.71 -15.95 4.45
CA HIS A 204 -10.74 -17.36 4.06
C HIS A 204 -9.95 -18.26 5.03
N HIS A 205 -9.44 -17.72 6.14
CA HIS A 205 -8.66 -18.44 7.15
C HIS A 205 -7.57 -19.33 6.51
N THR A 206 -6.78 -18.73 5.62
CA THR A 206 -5.72 -19.47 4.91
C THR A 206 -4.65 -19.97 5.86
N ASP A 207 -3.94 -21.05 5.49
CA ASP A 207 -2.90 -21.67 6.33
C ASP A 207 -1.75 -20.70 6.66
N ASP A 208 -1.57 -19.66 5.83
CA ASP A 208 -0.52 -18.66 5.97
C ASP A 208 -1.01 -17.32 6.54
N VAL A 209 -2.19 -17.27 7.18
CA VAL A 209 -2.77 -16.04 7.75
C VAL A 209 -1.84 -15.36 8.76
N ILE A 210 -0.95 -16.12 9.40
CA ILE A 210 0.08 -15.61 10.32
C ILE A 210 1.04 -14.59 9.65
N LYS A 211 1.14 -14.57 8.34
CA LYS A 211 1.92 -13.57 7.60
C LYS A 211 1.51 -12.13 7.90
N HIS A 212 0.23 -11.89 8.22
CA HIS A 212 -0.20 -10.56 8.64
C HIS A 212 0.58 -10.08 9.88
N HIS A 213 0.68 -10.93 10.90
CA HIS A 213 1.48 -10.64 12.08
C HIS A 213 2.97 -10.42 11.74
N GLU A 214 3.54 -11.30 10.92
CA GLU A 214 4.94 -11.24 10.51
C GLU A 214 5.25 -9.95 9.74
N TYR A 215 4.37 -9.56 8.80
CA TYR A 215 4.54 -8.33 8.04
C TYR A 215 4.36 -7.08 8.89
N LEU A 216 3.37 -7.03 9.76
CA LEU A 216 3.21 -5.93 10.70
C LEU A 216 4.41 -5.79 11.63
N LYS A 217 4.97 -6.92 12.10
CA LYS A 217 6.19 -6.93 12.92
C LYS A 217 7.39 -6.39 12.14
N ASP A 218 7.60 -6.81 10.88
CA ASP A 218 8.69 -6.31 10.05
C ASP A 218 8.53 -4.80 9.78
N ILE A 219 7.30 -4.32 9.52
CA ILE A 219 6.99 -2.89 9.38
C ILE A 219 7.39 -2.14 10.65
N THR A 220 7.02 -2.65 11.83
CA THR A 220 7.41 -2.06 13.13
C THR A 220 8.91 -1.92 13.23
N GLU A 221 9.65 -2.99 12.96
CA GLU A 221 11.12 -3.01 13.03
C GLU A 221 11.75 -1.99 12.06
N LYS A 222 11.25 -1.90 10.83
CA LYS A 222 11.75 -0.95 9.83
C LYS A 222 11.45 0.51 10.20
N VAL A 223 10.29 0.78 10.81
CA VAL A 223 9.94 2.10 11.34
C VAL A 223 10.84 2.47 12.52
N GLU A 224 11.06 1.56 13.47
CA GLU A 224 11.93 1.81 14.63
C GLU A 224 13.38 2.06 14.22
N GLN A 225 13.83 1.43 13.13
CA GLN A 225 15.16 1.62 12.53
C GLN A 225 15.25 2.90 11.65
N GLY A 226 14.13 3.61 11.41
CA GLY A 226 14.09 4.83 10.62
C GLY A 226 14.08 4.61 9.10
N TYR A 227 13.86 3.38 8.61
CA TYR A 227 13.75 3.10 7.18
C TYR A 227 12.41 3.49 6.59
N TYR A 228 11.33 3.34 7.39
CA TYR A 228 10.00 3.77 6.98
C TYR A 228 9.51 4.89 7.90
N GLN A 229 8.80 5.83 7.31
CA GLN A 229 8.14 6.93 8.03
C GLN A 229 6.62 6.80 7.92
N PRO A 230 5.86 7.32 8.89
CA PRO A 230 4.40 7.28 8.88
C PRO A 230 3.84 8.05 7.68
N THR A 231 2.66 7.66 7.24
CA THR A 231 1.97 8.26 6.09
C THR A 231 0.81 9.17 6.51
N THR A 232 0.65 9.45 7.81
CA THR A 232 -0.36 10.37 8.34
C THR A 232 -0.09 11.80 7.89
N THR A 233 -1.08 12.44 7.29
CA THR A 233 -1.01 13.85 6.87
C THR A 233 -2.12 14.70 7.48
N LYS A 234 -3.20 14.08 7.94
CA LYS A 234 -4.29 14.76 8.62
C LYS A 234 -4.75 13.95 9.83
N VAL A 235 -5.02 14.66 10.94
CA VAL A 235 -5.63 14.09 12.15
C VAL A 235 -6.88 14.90 12.46
N ILE A 236 -7.98 14.19 12.70
CA ILE A 236 -9.23 14.76 13.23
C ILE A 236 -9.37 14.25 14.67
N ASN A 237 -9.63 15.14 15.63
CA ASN A 237 -9.79 14.76 17.03
C ASN A 237 -11.27 14.62 17.36
N GLY A 238 -11.59 13.60 18.15
CA GLY A 238 -12.94 13.22 18.55
C GLY A 238 -13.52 12.10 17.68
N LEU A 239 -14.20 11.16 18.32
CA LEU A 239 -14.97 10.11 17.65
C LEU A 239 -16.46 10.43 17.81
N ASP A 240 -16.96 11.33 17.01
CA ASP A 240 -18.36 11.75 16.95
C ASP A 240 -18.86 11.77 15.48
N VAL A 241 -20.15 12.03 15.31
CA VAL A 241 -20.80 12.02 14.00
C VAL A 241 -20.20 13.08 13.06
N ASP A 242 -19.90 14.27 13.59
CA ASP A 242 -19.40 15.38 12.78
C ASP A 242 -17.98 15.10 12.29
N SER A 243 -17.11 14.59 13.16
CA SER A 243 -15.74 14.19 12.84
C SER A 243 -15.71 13.06 11.79
N LEU A 244 -16.59 12.06 11.92
CA LEU A 244 -16.73 11.00 10.94
C LEU A 244 -17.24 11.53 9.60
N TYR A 245 -18.22 12.40 9.62
CA TYR A 245 -18.76 13.03 8.41
C TYR A 245 -17.70 13.87 7.67
N GLU A 246 -16.93 14.70 8.42
CA GLU A 246 -15.81 15.46 7.87
C GLU A 246 -14.78 14.52 7.22
N ALA A 247 -14.41 13.44 7.90
CA ALA A 247 -13.45 12.46 7.38
C ALA A 247 -13.92 11.83 6.07
N HIS A 248 -15.19 11.43 5.99
CA HIS A 248 -15.78 10.87 4.77
C HIS A 248 -15.78 11.88 3.61
N GLN A 249 -16.20 13.13 3.85
CA GLN A 249 -16.16 14.18 2.84
C GLN A 249 -14.76 14.41 2.26
N ILE A 250 -13.74 14.42 3.14
CA ILE A 250 -12.35 14.59 2.71
C ILE A 250 -11.91 13.43 1.83
N LEU A 251 -12.22 12.18 2.23
CA LEU A 251 -11.84 11.00 1.47
C LEU A 251 -12.57 10.92 0.12
N GLU A 252 -13.85 11.23 0.08
CA GLU A 252 -14.69 11.26 -1.14
C GLU A 252 -14.28 12.36 -2.12
N SER A 253 -13.60 13.41 -1.65
CA SER A 253 -13.04 14.45 -2.54
C SER A 253 -11.89 13.95 -3.42
N HIS A 254 -11.37 12.75 -3.18
CA HIS A 254 -10.22 12.15 -3.87
C HIS A 254 -8.95 13.04 -3.88
N SER A 255 -8.87 14.00 -2.96
CA SER A 255 -7.76 14.96 -2.89
C SER A 255 -6.74 14.62 -1.81
N MET A 256 -6.98 13.58 -1.01
CA MET A 256 -6.17 13.21 0.14
C MET A 256 -4.75 12.79 -0.24
N ILE A 257 -3.77 13.24 0.53
CA ILE A 257 -2.37 12.79 0.49
C ILE A 257 -2.16 11.87 1.70
N GLY A 258 -1.45 10.77 1.52
CA GLY A 258 -1.18 9.85 2.63
C GLY A 258 -2.46 9.35 3.31
N LYS A 259 -2.50 9.45 4.64
CA LYS A 259 -3.61 8.95 5.48
C LYS A 259 -4.21 10.04 6.36
N LEU A 260 -5.54 10.02 6.45
CA LEU A 260 -6.31 10.70 7.49
C LEU A 260 -6.53 9.73 8.64
N VAL A 261 -6.38 10.20 9.87
CA VAL A 261 -6.57 9.43 11.10
C VAL A 261 -7.55 10.18 12.01
N ILE A 262 -8.47 9.45 12.62
CA ILE A 262 -9.33 9.97 13.68
C ILE A 262 -8.71 9.56 15.01
N ASN A 263 -8.46 10.53 15.87
CA ASN A 263 -7.96 10.32 17.22
C ASN A 263 -9.13 10.38 18.20
N LEU A 264 -9.29 9.32 19.00
CA LEU A 264 -10.41 9.17 19.93
C LEU A 264 -10.41 10.19 21.10
N LYS A 265 -9.28 10.86 21.34
CA LYS A 265 -9.10 11.78 22.51
C LYS A 265 -8.97 13.22 22.06
#